data_903db8c4cb522c0c5c9a84161f86ba5a
#
_entry.id   903db8c4cb522c0c5c9a84161f86ba5a
#
_cell.length_a   1.000
_cell.length_b   1.000
_cell.length_c   1.000
_cell.angle_alpha   90.00
_cell.angle_beta   90.00
_cell.angle_gamma   90.00
#
_symmetry.space_group_name_H-M   'P 1'
#
loop_
_entity.id
_entity.type
_entity.pdbx_description
1 polymer ?
#
loop_
_entity_poly.entity_id
_entity_poly.type
_entity_poly.pdbx_seq_one_letter_code
_entity_poly.pdbx_strand_id
1 'polypeptide(L)'
;MTKKKPAPRTQAKPASDIGEVIGNTMLKMRRDRRMTLDQLALLTGFSKSYLSKMENHLSVPPIGTLSKIAQAFACDIGHFLRQDDASSQDAVSLVRVAERQPAVRGGTAFGYDYSSLAHKKRNKQMEPFIFTFPAHIDVDMFFEHEGEEFILILRGRAEFETRRNGVVEKWMLEKGDSLYIDSQVPHRGRSLGADAQALVVVYQPKSLAG
;
A
#
# COMPACT_ATOMS: atom_id res chain seq x y z
N MET A 1 -40.52 -35.60 -7.95
CA MET A 1 -39.84 -34.49 -7.25
C MET A 1 -38.40 -34.90 -6.98
N THR A 2 -37.49 -34.58 -7.88
CA THR A 2 -36.07 -34.95 -7.79
C THR A 2 -35.32 -33.86 -7.05
N LYS A 3 -34.78 -34.14 -5.88
CA LYS A 3 -33.98 -33.24 -5.07
C LYS A 3 -32.61 -33.04 -5.73
N LYS A 4 -32.37 -31.84 -6.24
CA LYS A 4 -31.07 -31.42 -6.83
C LYS A 4 -30.02 -31.32 -5.71
N LYS A 5 -28.98 -32.15 -5.80
CA LYS A 5 -27.85 -32.18 -4.88
C LYS A 5 -27.09 -30.84 -4.99
N PRO A 6 -26.74 -30.16 -3.89
CA PRO A 6 -25.98 -28.93 -3.97
C PRO A 6 -24.56 -29.19 -4.50
N ALA A 7 -24.09 -28.31 -5.36
CA ALA A 7 -22.73 -28.35 -5.92
C ALA A 7 -21.66 -28.21 -4.81
N PRO A 8 -20.50 -28.83 -4.94
CA PRO A 8 -19.44 -28.77 -3.94
C PRO A 8 -18.94 -27.32 -3.82
N ARG A 9 -18.93 -26.81 -2.59
CA ARG A 9 -18.27 -25.55 -2.23
C ARG A 9 -16.79 -25.71 -2.54
N THR A 10 -16.31 -24.98 -3.54
CA THR A 10 -14.87 -24.79 -3.78
C THR A 10 -14.30 -24.16 -2.52
N GLN A 11 -13.44 -24.89 -1.82
CA GLN A 11 -12.68 -24.37 -0.67
C GLN A 11 -11.77 -23.29 -1.24
N ALA A 12 -11.99 -22.04 -0.83
CA ALA A 12 -11.08 -20.94 -1.13
C ALA A 12 -9.69 -21.29 -0.54
N LYS A 13 -8.68 -21.31 -1.40
CA LYS A 13 -7.27 -21.43 -1.03
C LYS A 13 -6.99 -20.41 0.08
N PRO A 14 -6.32 -20.77 1.19
CA PRO A 14 -6.01 -19.79 2.23
C PRO A 14 -5.27 -18.62 1.58
N ALA A 15 -5.74 -17.40 1.86
CA ALA A 15 -5.09 -16.18 1.37
C ALA A 15 -3.64 -16.22 1.84
N SER A 16 -2.69 -16.29 0.89
CA SER A 16 -1.27 -16.15 1.18
C SER A 16 -1.06 -14.83 1.94
N ASP A 17 -0.21 -14.84 2.95
CA ASP A 17 0.13 -13.65 3.70
C ASP A 17 0.66 -12.60 2.71
N ILE A 18 0.10 -11.38 2.74
CA ILE A 18 0.48 -10.31 1.81
C ILE A 18 1.97 -9.97 1.95
N GLY A 19 2.54 -10.10 3.15
CA GLY A 19 3.97 -9.95 3.39
C GLY A 19 4.79 -10.94 2.56
N GLU A 20 4.31 -12.17 2.45
CA GLU A 20 4.91 -13.20 1.59
C GLU A 20 4.80 -12.82 0.10
N VAL A 21 3.65 -12.33 -0.35
CA VAL A 21 3.46 -11.89 -1.73
C VAL A 21 4.40 -10.74 -2.08
N ILE A 22 4.45 -9.72 -1.24
CA ILE A 22 5.32 -8.54 -1.43
C ILE A 22 6.80 -8.96 -1.44
N GLY A 23 7.23 -9.72 -0.44
CA GLY A 23 8.62 -10.15 -0.30
C GLY A 23 9.09 -11.02 -1.47
N ASN A 24 8.28 -12.01 -1.87
CA ASN A 24 8.57 -12.87 -3.01
C ASN A 24 8.62 -12.08 -4.32
N THR A 25 7.69 -11.15 -4.52
CA THR A 25 7.66 -10.28 -5.72
C THR A 25 8.91 -9.41 -5.77
N MET A 26 9.29 -8.78 -4.64
CA MET A 26 10.48 -7.95 -4.56
C MET A 26 11.76 -8.74 -4.84
N LEU A 27 11.91 -9.90 -4.21
CA LEU A 27 13.05 -10.81 -4.42
C LEU A 27 13.16 -11.25 -5.89
N LYS A 28 12.04 -11.67 -6.49
CA LYS A 28 11.99 -12.06 -7.90
C LYS A 28 12.40 -10.92 -8.81
N MET A 29 11.77 -9.74 -8.67
CA MET A 29 12.06 -8.58 -9.51
C MET A 29 13.52 -8.14 -9.42
N ARG A 30 14.09 -8.16 -8.22
CA ARG A 30 15.50 -7.83 -8.01
C ARG A 30 16.42 -8.84 -8.70
N ARG A 31 16.15 -10.13 -8.56
CA ARG A 31 16.95 -11.20 -9.18
C ARG A 31 16.86 -11.19 -10.70
N ASP A 32 15.68 -11.00 -11.25
CA ASP A 32 15.45 -10.91 -12.70
C ASP A 32 16.27 -9.76 -13.33
N ARG A 33 16.48 -8.67 -12.58
CA ARG A 33 17.33 -7.54 -12.97
C ARG A 33 18.81 -7.71 -12.58
N ARG A 34 19.18 -8.86 -12.02
CA ARG A 34 20.55 -9.15 -11.51
C ARG A 34 21.05 -8.08 -10.52
N MET A 35 20.14 -7.49 -9.78
CA MET A 35 20.43 -6.42 -8.82
C MET A 35 20.78 -7.00 -7.45
N THR A 36 21.77 -6.44 -6.78
CA THR A 36 22.11 -6.75 -5.39
C THR A 36 21.21 -5.99 -4.42
N LEU A 37 21.14 -6.43 -3.15
CA LEU A 37 20.45 -5.65 -2.11
C LEU A 37 21.12 -4.29 -1.88
N ASP A 38 22.43 -4.18 -2.04
CA ASP A 38 23.15 -2.92 -1.89
C ASP A 38 22.77 -1.92 -3.01
N GLN A 39 22.60 -2.40 -4.23
CA GLN A 39 22.12 -1.57 -5.35
C GLN A 39 20.69 -1.11 -5.14
N LEU A 40 19.79 -2.01 -4.65
CA LEU A 40 18.43 -1.62 -4.33
C LEU A 40 18.39 -0.63 -3.16
N ALA A 41 19.25 -0.79 -2.16
CA ALA A 41 19.41 0.15 -1.04
C ALA A 41 19.80 1.55 -1.53
N LEU A 42 20.74 1.62 -2.47
CA LEU A 42 21.16 2.89 -3.07
C LEU A 42 20.02 3.59 -3.82
N LEU A 43 19.22 2.82 -4.59
CA LEU A 43 18.10 3.38 -5.38
C LEU A 43 16.92 3.83 -4.51
N THR A 44 16.66 3.13 -3.40
CA THR A 44 15.49 3.41 -2.55
C THR A 44 15.79 4.29 -1.36
N GLY A 45 17.07 4.44 -0.99
CA GLY A 45 17.49 5.12 0.24
C GLY A 45 17.24 4.29 1.52
N PHE A 46 16.76 3.03 1.41
CA PHE A 46 16.55 2.16 2.56
C PHE A 46 17.79 1.36 2.91
N SER A 47 17.93 0.95 4.18
CA SER A 47 19.04 0.10 4.58
C SER A 47 18.90 -1.31 3.98
N LYS A 48 20.03 -1.94 3.64
CA LYS A 48 20.10 -3.32 3.18
C LYS A 48 19.40 -4.28 4.15
N SER A 49 19.56 -4.07 5.46
CA SER A 49 18.92 -4.89 6.49
C SER A 49 17.40 -4.79 6.43
N TYR A 50 16.84 -3.60 6.21
CA TYR A 50 15.41 -3.40 6.09
C TYR A 50 14.85 -4.06 4.82
N LEU A 51 15.51 -3.89 3.67
CA LEU A 51 15.14 -4.56 2.43
C LEU A 51 15.21 -6.09 2.55
N SER A 52 16.26 -6.61 3.21
CA SER A 52 16.39 -8.05 3.48
C SER A 52 15.25 -8.58 4.36
N LYS A 53 14.82 -7.83 5.39
CA LYS A 53 13.67 -8.23 6.22
C LYS A 53 12.39 -8.33 5.39
N MET A 54 12.17 -7.43 4.44
CA MET A 54 11.01 -7.49 3.54
C MET A 54 11.07 -8.70 2.62
N GLU A 55 12.21 -8.97 1.97
CA GLU A 55 12.37 -10.16 1.10
C GLU A 55 12.22 -11.47 1.86
N ASN A 56 12.51 -11.49 3.15
CA ASN A 56 12.36 -12.67 4.02
C ASN A 56 11.03 -12.67 4.81
N HIS A 57 10.06 -11.84 4.43
CA HIS A 57 8.71 -11.79 5.01
C HIS A 57 8.68 -11.38 6.50
N LEU A 58 9.77 -10.80 7.01
CA LEU A 58 9.89 -10.38 8.41
C LEU A 58 9.37 -8.95 8.65
N SER A 59 8.97 -8.25 7.59
CA SER A 59 8.41 -6.90 7.66
C SER A 59 7.52 -6.63 6.47
N VAL A 60 6.32 -6.15 6.71
CA VAL A 60 5.41 -5.65 5.67
C VAL A 60 5.62 -4.13 5.55
N PRO A 61 6.03 -3.63 4.38
CA PRO A 61 6.28 -2.22 4.20
C PRO A 61 4.99 -1.39 4.19
N PRO A 62 5.00 -0.17 4.73
CA PRO A 62 3.96 0.82 4.49
C PRO A 62 3.86 1.18 3.01
N ILE A 63 2.73 1.79 2.62
CA ILE A 63 2.47 2.11 1.21
C ILE A 63 3.52 3.06 0.62
N GLY A 64 3.98 4.06 1.39
CA GLY A 64 5.04 4.97 0.95
C GLY A 64 6.38 4.27 0.71
N THR A 65 6.74 3.29 1.57
CA THR A 65 7.92 2.45 1.34
C THR A 65 7.76 1.59 0.08
N LEU A 66 6.57 0.99 -0.09
CA LEU A 66 6.26 0.17 -1.25
C LEU A 66 6.26 0.99 -2.53
N SER A 67 5.80 2.26 -2.46
CA SER A 67 5.87 3.23 -3.56
C SER A 67 7.31 3.46 -4.03
N LYS A 68 8.24 3.76 -3.10
CA LYS A 68 9.67 3.93 -3.43
C LYS A 68 10.29 2.67 -4.05
N ILE A 69 9.94 1.50 -3.53
CA ILE A 69 10.42 0.22 -4.10
C ILE A 69 9.85 0.01 -5.51
N ALA A 70 8.55 0.27 -5.71
CA ALA A 70 7.91 0.16 -7.01
C ALA A 70 8.56 1.10 -8.04
N GLN A 71 8.88 2.32 -7.64
CA GLN A 71 9.60 3.28 -8.45
C GLN A 71 11.00 2.78 -8.84
N ALA A 72 11.79 2.26 -7.88
CA ALA A 72 13.10 1.69 -8.15
C ALA A 72 13.04 0.52 -9.16
N PHE A 73 11.90 -0.16 -9.22
CA PHE A 73 11.62 -1.20 -10.19
C PHE A 73 10.86 -0.71 -11.43
N ALA A 74 10.59 0.57 -11.61
CA ALA A 74 9.82 1.15 -12.70
C ALA A 74 8.46 0.42 -12.93
N CYS A 75 7.74 0.12 -11.86
CA CYS A 75 6.42 -0.54 -11.90
C CYS A 75 5.41 0.16 -10.99
N ASP A 76 4.13 -0.18 -11.13
CA ASP A 76 3.08 0.31 -10.22
C ASP A 76 3.08 -0.46 -8.89
N ILE A 77 2.64 0.19 -7.80
CA ILE A 77 2.52 -0.42 -6.46
C ILE A 77 1.66 -1.69 -6.50
N GLY A 78 0.60 -1.67 -7.31
CA GLY A 78 -0.31 -2.81 -7.47
C GLY A 78 0.41 -4.07 -7.95
N HIS A 79 1.59 -3.96 -8.56
CA HIS A 79 2.39 -5.12 -8.93
C HIS A 79 2.81 -5.96 -7.73
N PHE A 80 3.07 -5.33 -6.58
CA PHE A 80 3.42 -6.00 -5.33
C PHE A 80 2.22 -6.51 -4.54
N LEU A 81 1.02 -6.00 -4.82
CA LEU A 81 -0.18 -6.29 -4.06
C LEU A 81 -1.09 -7.33 -4.74
N ARG A 82 -0.74 -7.78 -5.95
CA ARG A 82 -1.53 -8.73 -6.72
C ARG A 82 -1.06 -10.17 -6.47
N GLN A 83 -2.03 -11.03 -6.23
CA GLN A 83 -1.87 -12.46 -6.48
C GLN A 83 -2.17 -12.69 -7.98
N ASP A 84 -1.38 -13.51 -8.65
CA ASP A 84 -1.20 -13.66 -10.11
C ASP A 84 -2.43 -13.83 -11.03
N ASP A 85 -3.67 -13.71 -10.56
CA ASP A 85 -4.88 -14.05 -11.33
C ASP A 85 -5.62 -12.86 -11.99
N ALA A 86 -5.14 -11.63 -11.91
CA ALA A 86 -5.83 -10.49 -12.53
C ALA A 86 -5.40 -10.28 -13.98
N SER A 87 -6.12 -10.90 -14.91
CA SER A 87 -5.86 -10.86 -16.36
C SER A 87 -6.54 -9.68 -17.08
N SER A 88 -7.32 -8.85 -16.39
CA SER A 88 -8.15 -7.85 -17.07
C SER A 88 -7.35 -6.62 -17.49
N GLN A 89 -7.21 -6.42 -18.81
CA GLN A 89 -6.80 -5.16 -19.42
C GLN A 89 -7.99 -4.22 -19.68
N ASP A 90 -9.16 -4.52 -19.10
CA ASP A 90 -10.40 -3.80 -19.35
C ASP A 90 -10.27 -2.31 -18.98
N ALA A 91 -10.89 -1.46 -19.76
CA ALA A 91 -10.98 -0.03 -19.50
C ALA A 91 -11.72 0.23 -18.17
N VAL A 92 -12.66 -0.64 -17.79
CA VAL A 92 -13.48 -0.56 -16.59
C VAL A 92 -13.19 -1.74 -15.67
N SER A 93 -13.00 -1.48 -14.38
CA SER A 93 -12.80 -2.51 -13.37
C SER A 93 -13.73 -2.25 -12.18
N LEU A 94 -14.55 -3.23 -11.84
CA LEU A 94 -15.44 -3.17 -10.69
C LEU A 94 -14.91 -4.06 -9.57
N VAL A 95 -14.77 -3.47 -8.37
CA VAL A 95 -14.47 -4.18 -7.14
C VAL A 95 -15.62 -3.95 -6.15
N ARG A 96 -16.39 -4.99 -5.87
CA ARG A 96 -17.47 -4.92 -4.87
C ARG A 96 -16.90 -4.99 -3.45
N VAL A 97 -17.64 -4.50 -2.47
CA VAL A 97 -17.19 -4.48 -1.06
C VAL A 97 -16.74 -5.87 -0.59
N ALA A 98 -17.50 -6.91 -0.94
CA ALA A 98 -17.17 -8.30 -0.57
C ALA A 98 -15.93 -8.87 -1.29
N GLU A 99 -15.46 -8.21 -2.35
CA GLU A 99 -14.31 -8.63 -3.14
C GLU A 99 -13.04 -7.86 -2.79
N ARG A 100 -13.15 -6.86 -1.89
CA ARG A 100 -11.98 -6.10 -1.45
C ARG A 100 -10.95 -7.03 -0.83
N GLN A 101 -9.74 -6.91 -1.32
CA GLN A 101 -8.63 -7.67 -0.78
C GLN A 101 -7.88 -6.78 0.21
N PRO A 102 -7.67 -7.24 1.47
CA PRO A 102 -6.72 -6.59 2.35
C PRO A 102 -5.37 -6.57 1.65
N ALA A 103 -4.85 -5.39 1.40
CA ALA A 103 -3.50 -5.24 0.90
C ALA A 103 -2.48 -5.45 2.02
N VAL A 104 -2.90 -5.27 3.29
CA VAL A 104 -2.13 -5.68 4.48
C VAL A 104 -3.12 -6.15 5.54
N ARG A 105 -2.90 -7.32 6.13
CA ARG A 105 -3.60 -7.84 7.31
C ARG A 105 -2.65 -7.90 8.49
N GLY A 106 -3.13 -7.49 9.66
CA GLY A 106 -2.32 -7.51 10.89
C GLY A 106 -1.41 -6.29 11.05
N GLY A 107 -1.67 -5.26 10.28
CA GLY A 107 -0.90 -4.03 10.29
C GLY A 107 0.44 -4.13 9.54
N THR A 108 0.91 -3.00 9.06
CA THR A 108 2.32 -2.84 8.71
C THR A 108 3.17 -2.91 9.98
N ALA A 109 4.49 -2.93 9.86
CA ALA A 109 5.39 -2.75 11.01
C ALA A 109 5.10 -1.46 11.83
N PHE A 110 4.23 -0.59 11.31
CA PHE A 110 3.82 0.70 11.88
C PHE A 110 2.32 0.77 12.22
N GLY A 111 1.58 -0.35 12.12
CA GLY A 111 0.19 -0.45 12.51
C GLY A 111 -0.85 0.00 11.46
N TYR A 112 -0.45 0.36 10.24
CA TYR A 112 -1.40 0.71 9.19
C TYR A 112 -2.02 -0.54 8.56
N ASP A 113 -3.35 -0.57 8.48
CA ASP A 113 -4.09 -1.55 7.69
C ASP A 113 -4.66 -0.86 6.44
N TYR A 114 -4.57 -1.51 5.30
CA TYR A 114 -5.17 -0.98 4.08
C TYR A 114 -5.68 -2.08 3.15
N SER A 115 -6.74 -1.74 2.42
CA SER A 115 -7.38 -2.62 1.43
C SER A 115 -7.42 -1.94 0.07
N SER A 116 -6.97 -2.63 -0.97
CA SER A 116 -7.02 -2.10 -2.33
C SER A 116 -8.45 -2.06 -2.85
N LEU A 117 -8.81 -0.93 -3.49
CA LEU A 117 -10.11 -0.75 -4.15
C LEU A 117 -10.03 -1.00 -5.67
N ALA A 118 -8.84 -1.20 -6.22
CA ALA A 118 -8.64 -1.37 -7.66
C ALA A 118 -7.66 -2.50 -7.99
N HIS A 119 -7.58 -3.55 -7.16
CA HIS A 119 -6.63 -4.66 -7.35
C HIS A 119 -6.82 -5.41 -8.69
N LYS A 120 -8.02 -5.39 -9.27
CA LYS A 120 -8.30 -6.02 -10.57
C LYS A 120 -7.81 -5.21 -11.78
N LYS A 121 -7.54 -3.89 -11.64
CA LYS A 121 -7.09 -3.02 -12.73
C LYS A 121 -5.58 -3.06 -12.87
N ARG A 122 -5.09 -3.31 -14.08
CA ARG A 122 -3.66 -3.23 -14.42
C ARG A 122 -3.30 -1.88 -15.03
N ASN A 123 -2.01 -1.54 -14.99
CA ASN A 123 -1.45 -0.33 -15.61
C ASN A 123 -2.19 0.96 -15.23
N LYS A 124 -2.63 1.05 -13.98
CA LYS A 124 -3.25 2.24 -13.44
C LYS A 124 -2.19 3.22 -12.91
N GLN A 125 -2.55 4.49 -12.86
CA GLN A 125 -1.70 5.55 -12.28
C GLN A 125 -2.15 5.91 -10.87
N MET A 126 -3.41 5.65 -10.55
CA MET A 126 -3.98 5.87 -9.23
C MET A 126 -4.16 4.55 -8.50
N GLU A 127 -3.71 4.48 -7.26
CA GLU A 127 -3.94 3.36 -6.35
C GLU A 127 -4.87 3.79 -5.23
N PRO A 128 -6.17 3.52 -5.33
CA PRO A 128 -7.13 3.84 -4.27
C PRO A 128 -7.15 2.72 -3.22
N PHE A 129 -7.13 3.14 -1.95
CA PHE A 129 -7.17 2.27 -0.78
C PHE A 129 -8.20 2.74 0.24
N ILE A 130 -8.70 1.81 1.06
CA ILE A 130 -9.21 2.13 2.38
C ILE A 130 -8.08 1.95 3.38
N PHE A 131 -7.69 3.02 4.06
CA PHE A 131 -6.75 2.98 5.18
C PHE A 131 -7.48 2.93 6.50
N THR A 132 -6.96 2.14 7.43
CA THR A 132 -7.22 2.26 8.86
C THR A 132 -5.94 2.76 9.51
N PHE A 133 -6.02 3.93 10.14
CA PHE A 133 -4.87 4.55 10.79
C PHE A 133 -4.62 3.91 12.16
N PRO A 134 -3.37 3.68 12.56
CA PRO A 134 -3.03 3.21 13.89
C PRO A 134 -3.32 4.29 14.94
N ALA A 135 -3.65 3.88 16.18
CA ALA A 135 -3.79 4.80 17.30
C ALA A 135 -2.44 5.36 17.78
N HIS A 136 -1.38 4.59 17.63
CA HIS A 136 -0.02 4.95 17.99
C HIS A 136 0.95 4.66 16.85
N ILE A 137 1.92 5.54 16.68
CA ILE A 137 3.09 5.35 15.83
C ILE A 137 4.31 5.50 16.73
N ASP A 138 4.94 4.37 17.07
CA ASP A 138 6.01 4.31 18.08
C ASP A 138 7.37 4.83 17.58
N VAL A 139 7.46 5.19 16.31
CA VAL A 139 8.72 5.65 15.71
C VAL A 139 8.56 7.03 15.10
N ASP A 140 9.59 7.85 15.18
CA ASP A 140 9.67 9.14 14.47
C ASP A 140 9.93 8.90 12.97
N MET A 141 9.02 8.16 12.34
CA MET A 141 9.10 7.85 10.92
C MET A 141 8.07 8.66 10.16
N PHE A 142 8.55 9.38 9.16
CA PHE A 142 7.75 10.04 8.15
C PHE A 142 7.92 9.29 6.83
N PHE A 143 6.84 9.20 6.08
CA PHE A 143 6.84 8.61 4.75
C PHE A 143 6.98 9.73 3.72
N GLU A 144 7.72 9.46 2.67
CA GLU A 144 7.86 10.33 1.51
C GLU A 144 8.06 9.47 0.26
N HIS A 145 7.47 9.87 -0.84
CA HIS A 145 7.64 9.22 -2.14
C HIS A 145 7.27 10.19 -3.26
N GLU A 146 7.57 9.85 -4.50
CA GLU A 146 7.13 10.67 -5.64
C GLU A 146 5.63 10.55 -5.87
N GLY A 147 5.04 11.61 -6.45
CA GLY A 147 3.64 11.69 -6.78
C GLY A 147 2.84 12.45 -5.73
N GLU A 148 1.58 12.16 -5.69
CA GLU A 148 0.60 12.92 -4.91
C GLU A 148 -0.34 11.97 -4.17
N GLU A 149 -0.90 12.44 -3.06
CA GLU A 149 -1.94 11.70 -2.34
C GLU A 149 -3.17 12.59 -2.11
N PHE A 150 -4.34 11.99 -2.34
CA PHE A 150 -5.62 12.53 -1.90
C PHE A 150 -6.18 11.67 -0.78
N ILE A 151 -6.52 12.28 0.33
CA ILE A 151 -7.02 11.64 1.55
C ILE A 151 -8.39 12.22 1.88
N LEU A 152 -9.40 11.35 2.08
CA LEU A 152 -10.74 11.74 2.52
C LEU A 152 -11.12 10.91 3.74
N ILE A 153 -11.38 11.53 4.86
CA ILE A 153 -11.78 10.85 6.10
C ILE A 153 -13.21 10.32 5.97
N LEU A 154 -13.35 9.01 6.06
CA LEU A 154 -14.64 8.31 5.96
C LEU A 154 -15.27 8.07 7.34
N ARG A 155 -14.44 7.85 8.36
CA ARG A 155 -14.87 7.56 9.72
C ARG A 155 -13.79 7.95 10.74
N GLY A 156 -14.24 8.35 11.92
CA GLY A 156 -13.35 8.71 13.03
C GLY A 156 -12.68 10.06 12.84
N ARG A 157 -11.61 10.28 13.60
CA ARG A 157 -10.76 11.47 13.54
C ARG A 157 -9.31 11.05 13.42
N ALA A 158 -8.55 11.78 12.61
CA ALA A 158 -7.12 11.52 12.40
C ALA A 158 -6.30 12.80 12.66
N GLU A 159 -5.11 12.62 13.25
CA GLU A 159 -4.06 13.63 13.21
C GLU A 159 -3.13 13.27 12.06
N PHE A 160 -2.93 14.20 11.16
CA PHE A 160 -1.98 14.11 10.09
C PHE A 160 -0.83 15.07 10.34
N GLU A 161 0.39 14.61 10.15
CA GLU A 161 1.59 15.42 10.35
C GLU A 161 2.37 15.51 9.05
N THR A 162 2.85 16.71 8.75
CA THR A 162 3.79 16.98 7.66
C THR A 162 5.05 17.61 8.22
N ARG A 163 6.22 17.35 7.60
CA ARG A 163 7.49 17.94 8.03
C ARG A 163 8.10 18.75 6.88
N ARG A 164 8.29 20.05 7.12
CA ARG A 164 8.96 20.95 6.17
C ARG A 164 10.03 21.74 6.89
N ASN A 165 11.24 21.78 6.34
CA ASN A 165 12.36 22.55 6.90
C ASN A 165 12.61 22.31 8.39
N GLY A 166 12.45 21.03 8.82
CA GLY A 166 12.58 20.66 10.22
C GLY A 166 11.39 21.02 11.14
N VAL A 167 10.37 21.70 10.62
CA VAL A 167 9.14 22.03 11.35
C VAL A 167 8.08 20.97 11.07
N VAL A 168 7.44 20.47 12.13
CA VAL A 168 6.29 19.55 12.02
C VAL A 168 5.01 20.38 12.15
N GLU A 169 4.19 20.31 11.12
CA GLU A 169 2.84 20.88 11.10
C GLU A 169 1.83 19.76 11.35
N LYS A 170 0.75 20.08 12.10
CA LYS A 170 -0.29 19.12 12.48
C LYS A 170 -1.64 19.53 11.92
N TRP A 171 -2.30 18.59 11.31
CA TRP A 171 -3.61 18.74 10.69
C TRP A 171 -4.60 17.81 11.37
N MET A 172 -5.64 18.39 11.98
CA MET A 172 -6.71 17.63 12.64
C MET A 172 -7.83 17.43 11.65
N LEU A 173 -8.11 16.19 11.30
CA LEU A 173 -9.10 15.83 10.28
C LEU A 173 -10.26 15.07 10.91
N GLU A 174 -11.47 15.47 10.57
CA GLU A 174 -12.73 14.84 10.96
C GLU A 174 -13.42 14.18 9.75
N LYS A 175 -14.44 13.38 10.01
CA LYS A 175 -15.23 12.77 8.93
C LYS A 175 -15.73 13.79 7.93
N GLY A 176 -15.40 13.58 6.66
CA GLY A 176 -15.74 14.44 5.53
C GLY A 176 -14.63 15.42 5.15
N ASP A 177 -13.64 15.63 6.02
CA ASP A 177 -12.49 16.46 5.66
C ASP A 177 -11.59 15.75 4.65
N SER A 178 -10.96 16.53 3.80
CA SER A 178 -10.00 16.03 2.83
C SER A 178 -8.69 16.78 2.90
N LEU A 179 -7.61 16.05 2.63
CA LEU A 179 -6.25 16.56 2.50
C LEU A 179 -5.69 16.14 1.15
N TYR A 180 -5.04 17.08 0.47
CA TYR A 180 -4.26 16.82 -0.73
C TYR A 180 -2.81 17.19 -0.46
N ILE A 181 -1.88 16.28 -0.74
CA ILE A 181 -0.47 16.48 -0.48
C ILE A 181 0.40 16.11 -1.69
N ASP A 182 1.45 16.86 -1.87
CA ASP A 182 2.63 16.43 -2.63
C ASP A 182 3.38 15.42 -1.76
N SER A 183 3.44 14.17 -2.20
CA SER A 183 3.95 13.07 -1.39
C SER A 183 5.47 13.11 -1.15
N GLN A 184 6.19 14.04 -1.78
CA GLN A 184 7.59 14.35 -1.45
C GLN A 184 7.72 15.09 -0.11
N VAL A 185 6.63 15.69 0.38
CA VAL A 185 6.59 16.24 1.73
C VAL A 185 6.53 15.07 2.72
N PRO A 186 7.53 14.90 3.60
CA PRO A 186 7.49 13.88 4.63
C PRO A 186 6.22 13.99 5.46
N HIS A 187 5.43 12.91 5.54
CA HIS A 187 4.10 12.89 6.14
C HIS A 187 3.82 11.60 6.89
N ARG A 188 2.86 11.66 7.81
CA ARG A 188 2.29 10.50 8.52
C ARG A 188 0.92 10.83 9.07
N GLY A 189 0.09 9.80 9.33
CA GLY A 189 -1.22 9.97 9.95
C GLY A 189 -1.47 8.95 11.04
N ARG A 190 -2.17 9.35 12.10
CA ARG A 190 -2.61 8.45 13.18
C ARG A 190 -4.07 8.70 13.53
N SER A 191 -4.70 7.68 14.08
CA SER A 191 -6.05 7.79 14.62
C SER A 191 -6.05 8.53 15.95
N LEU A 192 -7.11 9.30 16.20
CA LEU A 192 -7.38 9.93 17.48
C LEU A 192 -8.57 9.25 18.16
N GLY A 193 -8.29 8.34 19.06
CA GLY A 193 -9.29 7.54 19.75
C GLY A 193 -9.56 6.21 19.04
N ALA A 194 -10.84 5.94 18.67
CA ALA A 194 -11.19 4.75 17.92
C ALA A 194 -10.66 4.79 16.48
N ASP A 195 -10.57 3.64 15.81
CA ASP A 195 -10.03 3.51 14.45
C ASP A 195 -10.60 4.55 13.48
N ALA A 196 -9.75 5.39 12.95
CA ALA A 196 -10.07 6.28 11.85
C ALA A 196 -9.84 5.56 10.53
N GLN A 197 -10.76 5.77 9.58
CA GLN A 197 -10.65 5.24 8.22
C GLN A 197 -10.72 6.36 7.19
N ALA A 198 -9.89 6.25 6.17
CA ALA A 198 -9.89 7.18 5.04
C ALA A 198 -9.89 6.43 3.70
N LEU A 199 -10.45 7.08 2.68
CA LEU A 199 -10.07 6.82 1.29
C LEU A 199 -8.74 7.53 1.05
N VAL A 200 -7.72 6.77 0.68
CA VAL A 200 -6.42 7.31 0.26
C VAL A 200 -6.21 6.92 -1.19
N VAL A 201 -5.96 7.90 -2.04
CA VAL A 201 -5.62 7.69 -3.44
C VAL A 201 -4.19 8.13 -3.65
N VAL A 202 -3.31 7.18 -3.92
CA VAL A 202 -1.90 7.43 -4.24
C VAL A 202 -1.76 7.53 -5.76
N TYR A 203 -1.29 8.65 -6.25
CA TYR A 203 -0.90 8.83 -7.64
C TYR A 203 0.60 8.70 -7.79
N GLN A 204 1.03 7.88 -8.74
CA GLN A 204 2.43 7.77 -9.12
C GLN A 204 2.59 8.20 -10.58
N PRO A 205 3.39 9.24 -10.85
CA PRO A 205 3.75 9.55 -12.23
C PRO A 205 4.46 8.35 -12.85
N LYS A 206 4.11 8.00 -14.07
CA LYS A 206 4.90 7.01 -14.81
C LYS A 206 6.29 7.60 -14.99
N SER A 207 7.31 6.88 -14.54
CA SER A 207 8.68 7.18 -14.93
C SER A 207 8.71 7.21 -16.46
N LEU A 208 9.03 8.37 -17.03
CA LEU A 208 9.38 8.44 -18.44
C LEU A 208 10.67 7.64 -18.57
N ALA A 209 10.52 6.38 -18.99
CA ALA A 209 11.67 5.60 -19.40
C ALA A 209 12.33 6.36 -20.54
N GLY A 210 13.47 7.00 -20.24
CA GLY A 210 14.36 7.55 -21.22
C GLY A 210 15.06 6.44 -22.01
#